data_86f10a9422a2bcb099d2aea693858993
#
_entry.id   86f10a9422a2bcb099d2aea693858993
#
_cell.length_a   1.000
_cell.length_b   1.000
_cell.length_c   1.000
_cell.angle_alpha   90.00
_cell.angle_beta   90.00
_cell.angle_gamma   90.00
#
_symmetry.space_group_name_H-M   'P 1'
#
loop_
_entity.id
_entity.type
_entity.pdbx_description
1 polymer ?
#
loop_
_entity_poly.entity_id
_entity_poly.type
_entity_poly.pdbx_seq_one_letter_code
_entity_poly.pdbx_strand_id
1 'polypeptide(L)'
;MRTMVSDMESAPIPGCGIAVMAKASTPGCTKTRLVPPLTLDEAAQCNTAFLRDVADNILAASAQAPIAGYMAFGPPASKPFFQETLPREIGLIDAWYPNFGDCLLSSIVQLLERGHGSAVVLNSDSPTLPTSLLVETADMLARPGERVVLGPAHDGGYYLLGVKSARRRLFEDIAWSTEHVARQTLDRAAELELPVHILPRWYDVDDLRALKMLQAELFEDQSFALDLRPNRPQHTRVLMQALIENSDLQDRLTFNAFRRAAE
;
A
#
# COMPACT_ATOMS: atom_id res chain seq x y z
N MET A 1 41.81 33.51 10.02
CA MET A 1 41.03 32.44 10.64
C MET A 1 39.91 32.10 9.69
N ARG A 2 40.05 31.10 8.86
CA ARG A 2 39.06 30.69 7.84
C ARG A 2 38.21 29.60 8.48
N THR A 3 36.97 29.92 8.76
CA THR A 3 35.98 28.98 9.29
C THR A 3 35.70 27.94 8.21
N MET A 4 36.11 26.71 8.44
CA MET A 4 35.65 25.55 7.64
C MET A 4 34.18 25.32 7.96
N VAL A 5 33.32 25.68 7.01
CA VAL A 5 31.95 25.19 6.99
C VAL A 5 32.05 23.73 6.56
N SER A 6 31.81 22.81 7.47
CA SER A 6 31.68 21.39 7.19
C SER A 6 30.46 21.22 6.30
N ASP A 7 30.69 20.94 5.02
CA ASP A 7 29.66 20.39 4.15
C ASP A 7 29.21 19.03 4.75
N MET A 8 28.09 19.06 5.45
CA MET A 8 27.36 17.82 5.73
C MET A 8 26.89 17.30 4.38
N GLU A 9 27.63 16.39 3.76
CA GLU A 9 27.15 15.59 2.64
C GLU A 9 25.83 14.92 3.10
N SER A 10 24.71 15.37 2.55
CA SER A 10 23.43 14.70 2.73
C SER A 10 23.58 13.29 2.17
N ALA A 11 23.16 12.28 2.96
CA ALA A 11 23.16 10.90 2.49
C ALA A 11 22.42 10.82 1.13
N PRO A 12 22.94 10.02 0.18
CA PRO A 12 22.33 9.91 -1.14
C PRO A 12 20.86 9.47 -1.00
N ILE A 13 19.96 10.17 -1.71
CA ILE A 13 18.55 9.83 -1.73
C ILE A 13 18.38 8.48 -2.43
N PRO A 14 17.68 7.50 -1.84
CA PRO A 14 17.45 6.20 -2.47
C PRO A 14 16.81 6.31 -3.85
N GLY A 15 17.17 5.41 -4.77
CA GLY A 15 16.73 5.45 -6.16
C GLY A 15 15.22 5.33 -6.36
N CYS A 16 14.50 4.63 -5.47
CA CYS A 16 13.06 4.40 -5.56
C CYS A 16 12.33 4.96 -4.34
N GLY A 17 11.40 5.89 -4.55
CA GLY A 17 10.47 6.36 -3.52
C GLY A 17 9.15 5.58 -3.59
N ILE A 18 8.68 5.03 -2.47
CA ILE A 18 7.38 4.33 -2.36
C ILE A 18 6.45 5.12 -1.46
N ALA A 19 5.33 5.62 -1.98
CA ALA A 19 4.30 6.32 -1.25
C ALA A 19 3.06 5.43 -1.04
N VAL A 20 2.76 5.09 0.20
CA VAL A 20 1.55 4.35 0.57
C VAL A 20 0.37 5.32 0.63
N MET A 21 -0.69 5.05 -0.12
CA MET A 21 -1.93 5.83 -0.08
C MET A 21 -2.72 5.49 1.18
N ALA A 22 -2.82 6.41 2.12
CA ALA A 22 -3.31 6.13 3.46
C ALA A 22 -4.35 7.12 3.98
N LYS A 23 -5.29 6.61 4.77
CA LYS A 23 -6.22 7.40 5.59
C LYS A 23 -5.94 7.16 7.07
N ALA A 24 -6.03 8.21 7.89
CA ALA A 24 -5.97 8.05 9.34
C ALA A 24 -7.12 7.18 9.82
N SER A 25 -6.82 6.31 10.79
CA SER A 25 -7.79 5.36 11.34
C SER A 25 -8.85 6.10 12.16
N THR A 26 -10.07 6.09 11.63
CA THR A 26 -11.21 6.70 12.30
C THR A 26 -12.40 5.74 12.24
N PRO A 27 -13.02 5.37 13.37
CA PRO A 27 -14.20 4.52 13.38
C PRO A 27 -15.29 5.05 12.45
N GLY A 28 -15.85 4.18 11.63
CA GLY A 28 -16.88 4.53 10.64
C GLY A 28 -16.36 5.22 9.35
N CYS A 29 -15.05 5.54 9.25
CA CYS A 29 -14.47 6.18 8.08
C CYS A 29 -13.46 5.31 7.33
N THR A 30 -12.88 4.29 8.01
CA THR A 30 -11.90 3.36 7.42
C THR A 30 -12.39 1.93 7.52
N LYS A 31 -12.10 1.12 6.50
CA LYS A 31 -12.43 -0.31 6.44
C LYS A 31 -13.91 -0.63 6.70
N THR A 32 -14.81 0.25 6.28
CA THR A 32 -16.25 0.11 6.52
C THR A 32 -16.86 -1.11 5.86
N ARG A 33 -16.25 -1.66 4.79
CA ARG A 33 -16.69 -2.92 4.15
C ARG A 33 -16.40 -4.16 4.99
N LEU A 34 -15.55 -4.04 6.01
CA LEU A 34 -15.31 -5.09 6.99
C LEU A 34 -16.33 -5.08 8.15
N VAL A 35 -17.29 -4.16 8.13
CA VAL A 35 -18.35 -4.02 9.13
C VAL A 35 -19.72 -4.41 8.54
N PRO A 36 -20.35 -5.54 8.95
CA PRO A 36 -19.79 -6.61 9.77
C PRO A 36 -18.80 -7.50 9.00
N PRO A 37 -17.99 -8.37 9.62
CA PRO A 37 -18.07 -8.87 11.00
C PRO A 37 -17.37 -7.99 12.04
N LEU A 38 -16.46 -7.09 11.65
CA LEU A 38 -15.83 -6.19 12.60
C LEU A 38 -16.81 -5.13 13.11
N THR A 39 -16.57 -4.62 14.30
CA THR A 39 -17.15 -3.34 14.75
C THR A 39 -16.42 -2.18 14.07
N LEU A 40 -16.99 -0.96 14.19
CA LEU A 40 -16.35 0.25 13.64
C LEU A 40 -14.97 0.50 14.26
N ASP A 41 -14.84 0.26 15.56
CA ASP A 41 -13.57 0.42 16.28
C ASP A 41 -12.53 -0.64 15.88
N GLU A 42 -12.94 -1.90 15.79
CA GLU A 42 -12.07 -2.99 15.31
C GLU A 42 -11.58 -2.75 13.87
N ALA A 43 -12.45 -2.26 12.99
CA ALA A 43 -12.08 -1.90 11.62
C ALA A 43 -11.05 -0.76 11.56
N ALA A 44 -11.19 0.26 12.42
CA ALA A 44 -10.20 1.32 12.56
C ALA A 44 -8.87 0.81 13.14
N GLN A 45 -8.91 -0.10 14.12
CA GLN A 45 -7.71 -0.75 14.66
C GLN A 45 -7.01 -1.62 13.59
N CYS A 46 -7.76 -2.36 12.77
CA CYS A 46 -7.21 -3.10 11.63
C CYS A 46 -6.49 -2.18 10.65
N ASN A 47 -7.10 -1.02 10.30
CA ASN A 47 -6.43 -0.04 9.44
C ASN A 47 -5.10 0.43 10.04
N THR A 48 -5.06 0.71 11.35
CA THR A 48 -3.81 1.10 12.04
C THR A 48 -2.75 0.00 11.98
N ALA A 49 -3.15 -1.26 12.21
CA ALA A 49 -2.25 -2.40 12.14
C ALA A 49 -1.69 -2.58 10.71
N PHE A 50 -2.54 -2.49 9.68
CA PHE A 50 -2.12 -2.58 8.28
C PHE A 50 -1.13 -1.48 7.91
N LEU A 51 -1.37 -0.24 8.31
CA LEU A 51 -0.45 0.87 8.06
C LEU A 51 0.94 0.63 8.65
N ARG A 52 1.00 0.08 9.87
CA ARG A 52 2.26 -0.28 10.53
C ARG A 52 2.97 -1.43 9.80
N ASP A 53 2.25 -2.49 9.47
CA ASP A 53 2.83 -3.65 8.78
C ASP A 53 3.34 -3.31 7.38
N VAL A 54 2.62 -2.45 6.64
CA VAL A 54 3.09 -1.95 5.34
C VAL A 54 4.33 -1.07 5.49
N ALA A 55 4.39 -0.23 6.53
CA ALA A 55 5.59 0.55 6.84
C ALA A 55 6.79 -0.35 7.14
N ASP A 56 6.62 -1.35 8.01
CA ASP A 56 7.66 -2.33 8.35
C ASP A 56 8.11 -3.14 7.13
N ASN A 57 7.17 -3.50 6.24
CA ASN A 57 7.49 -4.19 4.98
C ASN A 57 8.35 -3.33 4.04
N ILE A 58 8.06 -2.03 3.93
CA ILE A 58 8.88 -1.10 3.15
C ILE A 58 10.28 -0.96 3.77
N LEU A 59 10.39 -0.88 5.10
CA LEU A 59 11.69 -0.85 5.79
C LEU A 59 12.48 -2.15 5.59
N ALA A 60 11.81 -3.30 5.58
CA ALA A 60 12.43 -4.57 5.24
C ALA A 60 12.90 -4.63 3.77
N ALA A 61 12.16 -4.03 2.84
CA ALA A 61 12.57 -3.88 1.44
C ALA A 61 13.74 -2.90 1.28
N SER A 62 13.78 -1.81 2.04
CA SER A 62 14.86 -0.82 2.01
C SER A 62 16.20 -1.37 2.49
N ALA A 63 16.19 -2.44 3.26
CA ALA A 63 17.40 -3.18 3.64
C ALA A 63 17.97 -4.05 2.48
N GLN A 64 17.20 -4.26 1.39
CA GLN A 64 17.55 -5.13 0.28
C GLN A 64 17.75 -4.36 -1.04
N ALA A 65 17.13 -3.19 -1.19
CA ALA A 65 17.20 -2.35 -2.39
C ALA A 65 17.19 -0.86 -2.00
N PRO A 66 17.64 0.06 -2.87
CA PRO A 66 17.65 1.49 -2.59
C PRO A 66 16.23 2.08 -2.63
N ILE A 67 15.45 1.79 -1.60
CA ILE A 67 14.05 2.19 -1.41
C ILE A 67 13.93 3.17 -0.25
N ALA A 68 13.13 4.23 -0.40
CA ALA A 68 12.66 5.09 0.68
C ALA A 68 11.14 5.02 0.78
N GLY A 69 10.62 4.87 2.02
CA GLY A 69 9.20 4.78 2.30
C GLY A 69 8.57 6.10 2.69
N TYR A 70 7.36 6.31 2.22
CA TYR A 70 6.53 7.47 2.55
C TYR A 70 5.08 7.06 2.78
N MET A 71 4.39 7.83 3.62
CA MET A 71 2.93 7.74 3.75
C MET A 71 2.30 8.97 3.09
N ALA A 72 1.55 8.75 2.02
CA ALA A 72 0.78 9.77 1.33
C ALA A 72 -0.62 9.85 1.97
N PHE A 73 -0.89 10.94 2.66
CA PHE A 73 -2.03 11.06 3.54
C PHE A 73 -2.92 12.27 3.20
N GLY A 74 -4.15 12.24 3.69
CA GLY A 74 -5.11 13.33 3.70
C GLY A 74 -6.31 13.00 4.61
N PRO A 75 -7.00 14.04 5.11
CA PRO A 75 -6.71 15.48 5.00
C PRO A 75 -5.47 15.91 5.81
N PRO A 76 -4.91 17.12 5.58
CA PRO A 76 -3.71 17.60 6.29
C PRO A 76 -3.80 17.56 7.82
N ALA A 77 -5.00 17.76 8.36
CA ALA A 77 -5.26 17.67 9.81
C ALA A 77 -4.97 16.28 10.41
N SER A 78 -4.86 15.23 9.59
CA SER A 78 -4.55 13.87 10.05
C SER A 78 -3.04 13.61 10.25
N LYS A 79 -2.17 14.56 9.92
CA LYS A 79 -0.72 14.42 10.04
C LYS A 79 -0.25 13.93 11.42
N PRO A 80 -0.77 14.43 12.57
CA PRO A 80 -0.35 13.95 13.88
C PRO A 80 -0.55 12.44 14.06
N PHE A 81 -1.67 11.88 13.58
CA PHE A 81 -1.91 10.43 13.63
C PHE A 81 -0.76 9.64 13.00
N PHE A 82 -0.30 10.02 11.82
CA PHE A 82 0.78 9.32 11.14
C PHE A 82 2.12 9.50 11.85
N GLN A 83 2.39 10.69 12.40
CA GLN A 83 3.61 10.96 13.18
C GLN A 83 3.71 10.13 14.48
N GLU A 84 2.57 9.83 15.09
CA GLU A 84 2.49 9.03 16.31
C GLU A 84 2.45 7.52 16.03
N THR A 85 1.91 7.14 14.86
CA THR A 85 1.63 5.74 14.53
C THR A 85 2.80 5.04 13.85
N LEU A 86 3.57 5.76 13.01
CA LEU A 86 4.55 5.17 12.10
C LEU A 86 5.99 5.31 12.60
N PRO A 87 6.91 4.43 12.14
CA PRO A 87 8.34 4.61 12.32
C PRO A 87 8.81 5.97 11.74
N ARG A 88 9.82 6.58 12.38
CA ARG A 88 10.34 7.89 11.97
C ARG A 88 11.04 7.88 10.61
N GLU A 89 11.46 6.71 10.18
CA GLU A 89 12.10 6.45 8.88
C GLU A 89 11.12 6.58 7.72
N ILE A 90 9.82 6.50 7.98
CA ILE A 90 8.77 6.70 6.99
C ILE A 90 8.46 8.18 6.86
N GLY A 91 8.75 8.74 5.68
CA GLY A 91 8.43 10.13 5.36
C GLY A 91 6.92 10.37 5.22
N LEU A 92 6.51 11.64 5.26
CA LEU A 92 5.11 12.01 5.08
C LEU A 92 4.95 12.90 3.84
N ILE A 93 3.92 12.61 3.04
CA ILE A 93 3.52 13.34 1.84
C ILE A 93 2.06 13.77 2.00
N ASP A 94 1.78 15.05 1.86
CA ASP A 94 0.41 15.55 1.76
C ASP A 94 -0.14 15.27 0.36
N ALA A 95 -1.20 14.45 0.28
CA ALA A 95 -1.83 14.02 -0.97
C ALA A 95 -3.36 14.14 -0.88
N TRP A 96 -3.85 15.33 -0.60
CA TRP A 96 -5.26 15.61 -0.42
C TRP A 96 -5.84 16.43 -1.58
N TYR A 97 -6.49 15.73 -2.51
CA TYR A 97 -7.14 16.30 -3.70
C TYR A 97 -8.55 15.72 -3.86
N PRO A 98 -9.47 16.43 -4.52
CA PRO A 98 -10.84 15.94 -4.75
C PRO A 98 -10.90 14.66 -5.58
N ASN A 99 -9.96 14.48 -6.51
CA ASN A 99 -9.87 13.32 -7.39
C ASN A 99 -8.75 12.38 -6.93
N PHE A 100 -9.04 11.08 -6.83
CA PHE A 100 -8.06 10.09 -6.40
C PHE A 100 -6.86 9.97 -7.35
N GLY A 101 -7.08 10.10 -8.67
CA GLY A 101 -5.99 10.12 -9.66
C GLY A 101 -5.02 11.29 -9.42
N ASP A 102 -5.53 12.46 -9.01
CA ASP A 102 -4.68 13.61 -8.66
C ASP A 102 -3.90 13.36 -7.36
N CYS A 103 -4.47 12.62 -6.39
CA CYS A 103 -3.73 12.20 -5.19
C CYS A 103 -2.52 11.32 -5.57
N LEU A 104 -2.73 10.33 -6.45
CA LEU A 104 -1.68 9.43 -6.94
C LEU A 104 -0.61 10.20 -7.72
N LEU A 105 -1.02 11.02 -8.68
CA LEU A 105 -0.11 11.82 -9.49
C LEU A 105 0.73 12.78 -8.65
N SER A 106 0.10 13.48 -7.69
CA SER A 106 0.80 14.38 -6.78
C SER A 106 1.82 13.65 -5.92
N SER A 107 1.50 12.45 -5.43
CA SER A 107 2.44 11.62 -4.66
C SER A 107 3.67 11.25 -5.50
N ILE A 108 3.47 10.84 -6.75
CA ILE A 108 4.56 10.54 -7.70
C ILE A 108 5.41 11.78 -7.97
N VAL A 109 4.79 12.92 -8.28
CA VAL A 109 5.51 14.18 -8.53
C VAL A 109 6.37 14.55 -7.33
N GLN A 110 5.81 14.54 -6.12
CA GLN A 110 6.54 14.89 -4.90
C GLN A 110 7.72 13.94 -4.63
N LEU A 111 7.61 12.64 -4.94
CA LEU A 111 8.73 11.70 -4.81
C LEU A 111 9.85 12.02 -5.79
N LEU A 112 9.52 12.27 -7.07
CA LEU A 112 10.51 12.64 -8.09
C LEU A 112 11.17 13.99 -7.80
N GLU A 113 10.41 14.99 -7.32
CA GLU A 113 10.93 16.29 -6.91
C GLU A 113 11.87 16.21 -5.70
N ARG A 114 11.73 15.18 -4.85
CA ARG A 114 12.67 14.89 -3.76
C ARG A 114 13.99 14.27 -4.26
N GLY A 115 14.10 13.97 -5.56
CA GLY A 115 15.32 13.45 -6.18
C GLY A 115 15.34 11.92 -6.32
N HIS A 116 14.22 11.22 -6.07
CA HIS A 116 14.15 9.79 -6.39
C HIS A 116 14.17 9.57 -7.90
N GLY A 117 14.92 8.59 -8.36
CA GLY A 117 15.00 8.21 -9.78
C GLY A 117 13.73 7.51 -10.30
N SER A 118 12.88 7.06 -9.40
CA SER A 118 11.57 6.45 -9.68
C SER A 118 10.62 6.63 -8.51
N ALA A 119 9.33 6.57 -8.80
CA ALA A 119 8.25 6.78 -7.84
C ALA A 119 7.21 5.66 -7.94
N VAL A 120 6.74 5.20 -6.79
CA VAL A 120 5.74 4.13 -6.65
C VAL A 120 4.62 4.63 -5.75
N VAL A 121 3.37 4.38 -6.15
CA VAL A 121 2.21 4.45 -5.28
C VAL A 121 1.79 3.03 -4.92
N LEU A 122 1.53 2.80 -3.63
CA LEU A 122 1.20 1.51 -3.03
C LEU A 122 -0.09 1.64 -2.24
N ASN A 123 -0.96 0.61 -2.25
CA ASN A 123 -2.11 0.58 -1.36
C ASN A 123 -1.69 0.31 0.11
N SER A 124 -2.58 0.59 1.05
CA SER A 124 -2.37 0.33 2.48
C SER A 124 -3.00 -0.99 2.95
N ASP A 125 -3.64 -1.72 2.07
CA ASP A 125 -4.66 -2.70 2.40
C ASP A 125 -4.20 -4.14 2.20
N SER A 126 -2.92 -4.32 1.84
CA SER A 126 -2.28 -5.61 1.58
C SER A 126 -1.14 -5.89 2.59
N PRO A 127 -1.44 -6.14 3.88
CA PRO A 127 -0.42 -6.29 4.92
C PRO A 127 0.51 -7.50 4.70
N THR A 128 0.03 -8.50 3.97
CA THR A 128 0.80 -9.71 3.63
C THR A 128 1.55 -9.61 2.30
N LEU A 129 1.55 -8.45 1.63
CA LEU A 129 2.24 -8.27 0.35
C LEU A 129 3.71 -8.69 0.46
N PRO A 130 4.20 -9.61 -0.40
CA PRO A 130 5.58 -10.06 -0.36
C PRO A 130 6.60 -8.93 -0.48
N THR A 131 7.56 -8.85 0.42
CA THR A 131 8.66 -7.88 0.39
C THR A 131 9.43 -7.95 -0.93
N SER A 132 9.56 -9.15 -1.50
CA SER A 132 10.23 -9.39 -2.78
C SER A 132 9.60 -8.61 -3.94
N LEU A 133 8.29 -8.36 -3.91
CA LEU A 133 7.61 -7.58 -4.97
C LEU A 133 7.95 -6.08 -4.90
N LEU A 134 8.22 -5.55 -3.71
CA LEU A 134 8.71 -4.18 -3.53
C LEU A 134 10.16 -4.07 -4.05
N VAL A 135 10.99 -5.06 -3.74
CA VAL A 135 12.38 -5.13 -4.24
C VAL A 135 12.40 -5.28 -5.76
N GLU A 136 11.63 -6.21 -6.32
CA GLU A 136 11.48 -6.42 -7.77
C GLU A 136 11.04 -5.12 -8.47
N THR A 137 10.11 -4.39 -7.88
CA THR A 137 9.64 -3.10 -8.41
C THR A 137 10.79 -2.10 -8.52
N ALA A 138 11.58 -1.94 -7.46
CA ALA A 138 12.73 -1.03 -7.46
C ALA A 138 13.77 -1.45 -8.49
N ASP A 139 14.09 -2.73 -8.58
CA ASP A 139 15.04 -3.30 -9.54
C ASP A 139 14.59 -3.09 -10.99
N MET A 140 13.30 -3.30 -11.26
CA MET A 140 12.72 -3.09 -12.58
C MET A 140 12.74 -1.61 -12.98
N LEU A 141 12.45 -0.70 -12.05
CA LEU A 141 12.49 0.73 -12.29
C LEU A 141 13.92 1.27 -12.39
N ALA A 142 14.91 0.63 -11.79
CA ALA A 142 16.33 1.02 -11.92
C ALA A 142 16.91 0.74 -13.32
N ARG A 143 16.29 -0.17 -14.10
CA ARG A 143 16.78 -0.51 -15.45
C ARG A 143 16.67 0.70 -16.40
N PRO A 144 17.55 0.80 -17.41
CA PRO A 144 17.47 1.87 -18.42
C PRO A 144 16.13 1.91 -19.16
N GLY A 145 15.73 3.12 -19.60
CA GLY A 145 14.50 3.37 -20.35
C GLY A 145 13.28 3.60 -19.46
N GLU A 146 12.28 4.26 -20.03
CA GLU A 146 10.98 4.50 -19.40
C GLU A 146 10.19 3.19 -19.30
N ARG A 147 9.45 3.03 -18.22
CA ARG A 147 8.55 1.89 -18.02
C ARG A 147 7.55 2.14 -16.91
N VAL A 148 6.51 1.34 -16.92
CA VAL A 148 5.56 1.19 -15.83
C VAL A 148 5.77 -0.16 -15.16
N VAL A 149 5.66 -0.23 -13.84
CA VAL A 149 5.53 -1.48 -13.07
C VAL A 149 4.13 -1.47 -12.46
N LEU A 150 3.34 -2.51 -12.70
CA LEU A 150 1.97 -2.60 -12.21
C LEU A 150 1.77 -3.92 -11.48
N GLY A 151 1.33 -3.85 -10.22
CA GLY A 151 0.93 -4.97 -9.39
C GLY A 151 -0.60 -5.05 -9.32
N PRO A 152 -1.27 -5.94 -10.10
CA PRO A 152 -2.72 -6.00 -10.15
C PRO A 152 -3.31 -6.59 -8.86
N ALA A 153 -4.42 -6.03 -8.38
CA ALA A 153 -5.21 -6.56 -7.29
C ALA A 153 -6.26 -7.58 -7.78
N HIS A 154 -6.84 -8.34 -6.86
CA HIS A 154 -7.86 -9.34 -7.19
C HIS A 154 -9.21 -8.72 -7.57
N ASP A 155 -9.48 -7.51 -7.10
CA ASP A 155 -10.72 -6.76 -7.34
C ASP A 155 -10.78 -6.03 -8.69
N GLY A 156 -9.69 -6.12 -9.49
CA GLY A 156 -9.54 -5.43 -10.78
C GLY A 156 -8.87 -4.06 -10.67
N GLY A 157 -8.50 -3.62 -9.47
CA GLY A 157 -7.60 -2.50 -9.20
C GLY A 157 -6.13 -2.92 -9.31
N TYR A 158 -5.27 -2.13 -8.70
CA TYR A 158 -3.86 -2.47 -8.50
C TYR A 158 -3.43 -2.12 -7.07
N TYR A 159 -2.58 -2.97 -6.50
CA TYR A 159 -1.97 -2.69 -5.21
C TYR A 159 -0.74 -1.78 -5.35
N LEU A 160 -0.12 -1.76 -6.53
CA LEU A 160 1.11 -1.03 -6.80
C LEU A 160 1.13 -0.47 -8.23
N LEU A 161 1.55 0.79 -8.39
CA LEU A 161 1.91 1.39 -9.67
C LEU A 161 3.22 2.15 -9.52
N GLY A 162 4.25 1.76 -10.29
CA GLY A 162 5.57 2.39 -10.31
C GLY A 162 5.91 2.99 -11.66
N VAL A 163 6.58 4.16 -11.64
CA VAL A 163 6.98 4.91 -12.85
C VAL A 163 8.33 5.60 -12.65
N LYS A 164 8.99 5.97 -13.76
CA LYS A 164 10.22 6.78 -13.75
C LYS A 164 9.96 8.26 -14.00
N SER A 165 8.84 8.60 -14.61
CA SER A 165 8.43 9.98 -14.85
C SER A 165 6.93 10.16 -14.60
N ALA A 166 6.56 11.32 -14.11
CA ALA A 166 5.16 11.65 -13.88
C ALA A 166 4.45 11.87 -15.22
N ARG A 167 3.56 10.97 -15.58
CA ARG A 167 2.74 11.02 -16.78
C ARG A 167 1.27 11.16 -16.37
N ARG A 168 0.73 12.37 -16.44
CA ARG A 168 -0.66 12.68 -16.07
C ARG A 168 -1.66 11.74 -16.75
N ARG A 169 -1.41 11.39 -18.03
CA ARG A 169 -2.29 10.53 -18.81
C ARG A 169 -2.53 9.15 -18.20
N LEU A 170 -1.62 8.61 -17.40
CA LEU A 170 -1.79 7.34 -16.69
C LEU A 170 -2.95 7.39 -15.66
N PHE A 171 -3.38 8.57 -15.24
CA PHE A 171 -4.39 8.79 -14.21
C PHE A 171 -5.67 9.45 -14.74
N GLU A 172 -5.73 9.75 -16.03
CA GLU A 172 -6.88 10.36 -16.70
C GLU A 172 -7.81 9.29 -17.29
N ASP A 173 -9.11 9.59 -17.27
CA ASP A 173 -10.16 8.70 -17.79
C ASP A 173 -10.12 7.31 -17.16
N ILE A 174 -9.85 7.25 -15.86
CA ILE A 174 -9.89 6.04 -15.05
C ILE A 174 -11.17 6.05 -14.20
N ALA A 175 -11.94 4.99 -14.30
CA ALA A 175 -13.13 4.77 -13.48
C ALA A 175 -12.71 4.25 -12.09
N TRP A 176 -12.22 5.17 -11.24
CA TRP A 176 -11.72 4.83 -9.92
C TRP A 176 -12.75 4.08 -9.08
N SER A 177 -12.28 3.17 -8.23
CA SER A 177 -13.09 2.29 -7.37
C SER A 177 -13.97 1.30 -8.13
N THR A 178 -13.56 0.90 -9.33
CA THR A 178 -14.19 -0.16 -10.12
C THR A 178 -13.19 -1.25 -10.51
N GLU A 179 -13.69 -2.40 -10.93
CA GLU A 179 -12.90 -3.52 -11.44
C GLU A 179 -12.13 -3.24 -12.75
N HIS A 180 -12.30 -2.06 -13.32
CA HIS A 180 -11.70 -1.68 -14.61
C HIS A 180 -10.40 -0.89 -14.46
N VAL A 181 -10.03 -0.48 -13.23
CA VAL A 181 -8.90 0.44 -12.95
C VAL A 181 -7.58 -0.07 -13.53
N ALA A 182 -7.17 -1.32 -13.23
CA ALA A 182 -5.91 -1.85 -13.73
C ALA A 182 -5.90 -1.92 -15.27
N ARG A 183 -6.98 -2.39 -15.88
CA ARG A 183 -7.10 -2.47 -17.35
C ARG A 183 -7.00 -1.09 -18.00
N GLN A 184 -7.75 -0.11 -17.49
CA GLN A 184 -7.72 1.25 -18.03
C GLN A 184 -6.34 1.90 -17.86
N THR A 185 -5.66 1.65 -16.75
CA THR A 185 -4.27 2.12 -16.56
C THR A 185 -3.32 1.49 -17.58
N LEU A 186 -3.48 0.19 -17.91
CA LEU A 186 -2.72 -0.47 -18.96
C LEU A 186 -3.01 0.11 -20.34
N ASP A 187 -4.29 0.43 -20.64
CA ASP A 187 -4.67 1.11 -21.87
C ASP A 187 -3.99 2.49 -21.99
N ARG A 188 -3.92 3.26 -20.87
CA ARG A 188 -3.19 4.55 -20.83
C ARG A 188 -1.69 4.38 -21.03
N ALA A 189 -1.09 3.34 -20.46
CA ALA A 189 0.33 3.03 -20.66
C ALA A 189 0.61 2.68 -22.14
N ALA A 190 -0.28 1.92 -22.80
CA ALA A 190 -0.18 1.59 -24.20
C ALA A 190 -0.31 2.84 -25.11
N GLU A 191 -1.24 3.76 -24.82
CA GLU A 191 -1.34 5.05 -25.52
C GLU A 191 -0.05 5.89 -25.44
N LEU A 192 0.69 5.77 -24.34
CA LEU A 192 1.95 6.45 -24.10
C LEU A 192 3.16 5.65 -24.62
N GLU A 193 2.95 4.52 -25.24
CA GLU A 193 4.00 3.58 -25.70
C GLU A 193 4.98 3.18 -24.58
N LEU A 194 4.49 3.10 -23.33
CA LEU A 194 5.30 2.73 -22.17
C LEU A 194 5.29 1.20 -22.01
N PRO A 195 6.47 0.55 -21.98
CA PRO A 195 6.56 -0.85 -21.61
C PRO A 195 6.06 -1.06 -20.18
N VAL A 196 5.26 -2.11 -19.98
CA VAL A 196 4.71 -2.44 -18.67
C VAL A 196 5.28 -3.76 -18.17
N HIS A 197 5.85 -3.74 -16.96
CA HIS A 197 6.17 -4.95 -16.21
C HIS A 197 5.02 -5.25 -15.24
N ILE A 198 4.39 -6.41 -15.40
CA ILE A 198 3.25 -6.83 -14.57
C ILE A 198 3.78 -7.78 -13.49
N LEU A 199 3.57 -7.38 -12.24
CA LEU A 199 3.85 -8.20 -11.07
C LEU A 199 2.76 -9.26 -10.86
N PRO A 200 3.03 -10.32 -10.07
CA PRO A 200 2.01 -11.24 -9.63
C PRO A 200 0.82 -10.55 -8.96
N ARG A 201 -0.38 -11.10 -9.14
CA ARG A 201 -1.58 -10.61 -8.44
C ARG A 201 -1.47 -10.81 -6.95
N TRP A 202 -2.01 -9.84 -6.20
CA TRP A 202 -2.13 -9.94 -4.75
C TRP A 202 -3.51 -9.49 -4.30
N TYR A 203 -3.90 -9.83 -3.08
CA TYR A 203 -5.20 -9.42 -2.52
C TYR A 203 -5.05 -8.25 -1.56
N ASP A 204 -6.08 -7.46 -1.48
CA ASP A 204 -6.34 -6.41 -0.50
C ASP A 204 -7.43 -6.86 0.47
N VAL A 205 -7.31 -6.46 1.72
CA VAL A 205 -8.25 -6.86 2.77
C VAL A 205 -9.34 -5.81 2.89
N ASP A 206 -10.35 -5.93 2.01
CA ASP A 206 -11.46 -4.97 1.92
C ASP A 206 -12.83 -5.58 2.15
N ASP A 207 -12.93 -6.91 2.23
CA ASP A 207 -14.19 -7.60 2.46
C ASP A 207 -14.02 -8.81 3.40
N LEU A 208 -15.13 -9.44 3.75
CA LEU A 208 -15.15 -10.64 4.61
C LEU A 208 -14.34 -11.79 4.02
N ARG A 209 -14.33 -11.96 2.69
CA ARG A 209 -13.59 -13.05 2.04
C ARG A 209 -12.08 -12.83 2.23
N ALA A 210 -11.61 -11.63 1.93
CA ALA A 210 -10.20 -11.27 2.09
C ALA A 210 -9.77 -11.27 3.56
N LEU A 211 -10.66 -10.88 4.50
CA LEU A 211 -10.40 -10.98 5.94
C LEU A 211 -10.20 -12.44 6.38
N LYS A 212 -10.98 -13.39 5.83
CA LYS A 212 -10.78 -14.83 6.09
C LYS A 212 -9.50 -15.38 5.47
N MET A 213 -9.16 -14.92 4.28
CA MET A 213 -7.86 -15.27 3.67
C MET A 213 -6.71 -14.79 4.56
N LEU A 214 -6.77 -13.56 5.03
CA LEU A 214 -5.80 -13.02 5.98
C LEU A 214 -5.72 -13.87 7.26
N GLN A 215 -6.85 -14.25 7.85
CA GLN A 215 -6.89 -15.11 9.04
C GLN A 215 -6.18 -16.44 8.79
N ALA A 216 -6.46 -17.08 7.65
CA ALA A 216 -5.83 -18.35 7.27
C ALA A 216 -4.31 -18.21 7.03
N GLU A 217 -3.85 -17.14 6.40
CA GLU A 217 -2.40 -16.86 6.27
C GLU A 217 -1.73 -16.62 7.63
N LEU A 218 -2.41 -15.92 8.55
CA LEU A 218 -1.85 -15.57 9.85
C LEU A 218 -1.73 -16.77 10.79
N PHE A 219 -2.71 -17.70 10.77
CA PHE A 219 -2.87 -18.71 11.84
C PHE A 219 -2.89 -20.16 11.34
N GLU A 220 -3.09 -20.40 10.05
CA GLU A 220 -3.23 -21.75 9.49
C GLU A 220 -2.11 -22.13 8.51
N ASP A 221 -1.06 -21.29 8.38
CA ASP A 221 0.05 -21.46 7.43
C ASP A 221 -0.41 -21.66 5.96
N GLN A 222 -1.63 -21.18 5.62
CA GLN A 222 -2.12 -21.21 4.25
C GLN A 222 -1.49 -20.08 3.44
N SER A 223 -0.87 -20.39 2.30
CA SER A 223 -0.43 -19.40 1.33
C SER A 223 -1.36 -19.42 0.12
N PHE A 224 -1.84 -18.24 -0.28
CA PHE A 224 -2.68 -18.10 -1.48
C PHE A 224 -1.87 -17.81 -2.74
N ALA A 225 -0.54 -17.77 -2.64
CA ALA A 225 0.38 -17.66 -3.76
C ALA A 225 1.40 -18.80 -3.72
N LEU A 226 1.43 -19.62 -4.77
CA LEU A 226 2.23 -20.87 -4.81
C LEU A 226 3.73 -20.61 -4.78
N ASP A 227 4.21 -19.51 -5.39
CA ASP A 227 5.64 -19.25 -5.60
C ASP A 227 6.15 -18.00 -4.86
N LEU A 228 5.32 -17.37 -4.04
CA LEU A 228 5.65 -16.16 -3.31
C LEU A 228 5.57 -16.38 -1.81
N ARG A 229 6.54 -15.86 -1.07
CA ARG A 229 6.50 -15.86 0.39
C ARG A 229 5.78 -14.59 0.88
N PRO A 230 4.58 -14.73 1.48
CA PRO A 230 3.88 -13.59 2.09
C PRO A 230 4.75 -12.89 3.13
N ASN A 231 4.61 -11.56 3.23
CA ASN A 231 5.11 -10.83 4.38
C ASN A 231 4.42 -11.31 5.66
N ARG A 232 5.10 -11.26 6.79
CA ARG A 232 4.56 -11.64 8.10
C ARG A 232 4.14 -10.39 8.87
N PRO A 233 2.88 -9.94 8.78
CA PRO A 233 2.40 -8.71 9.37
C PRO A 233 2.20 -8.88 10.88
N GLN A 234 3.15 -8.43 11.67
CA GLN A 234 3.16 -8.65 13.12
C GLN A 234 2.09 -7.87 13.85
N HIS A 235 1.86 -6.60 13.47
CA HIS A 235 0.83 -5.75 14.10
C HIS A 235 -0.56 -6.29 13.85
N THR A 236 -0.83 -6.71 12.61
CA THR A 236 -2.10 -7.35 12.23
C THR A 236 -2.29 -8.67 12.96
N ARG A 237 -1.24 -9.51 13.04
CA ARG A 237 -1.30 -10.79 13.73
C ARG A 237 -1.66 -10.63 15.21
N VAL A 238 -0.96 -9.72 15.91
CA VAL A 238 -1.21 -9.44 17.33
C VAL A 238 -2.62 -8.92 17.55
N LEU A 239 -3.08 -7.98 16.73
CA LEU A 239 -4.43 -7.45 16.81
C LEU A 239 -5.48 -8.54 16.58
N MET A 240 -5.37 -9.30 15.49
CA MET A 240 -6.34 -10.34 15.14
C MET A 240 -6.41 -11.43 16.22
N GLN A 241 -5.26 -11.82 16.78
CA GLN A 241 -5.23 -12.77 17.90
C GLN A 241 -5.97 -12.20 19.11
N ALA A 242 -5.69 -10.94 19.49
CA ALA A 242 -6.36 -10.31 20.62
C ALA A 242 -7.89 -10.18 20.42
N LEU A 243 -8.33 -9.87 19.19
CA LEU A 243 -9.76 -9.80 18.87
C LEU A 243 -10.44 -11.17 18.94
N ILE A 244 -9.78 -12.22 18.47
CA ILE A 244 -10.31 -13.60 18.53
C ILE A 244 -10.40 -14.10 19.99
N GLU A 245 -9.40 -13.78 20.82
CA GLU A 245 -9.35 -14.24 22.22
C GLU A 245 -10.25 -13.45 23.17
N ASN A 246 -10.43 -12.14 22.93
CA ASN A 246 -11.07 -11.23 23.89
C ASN A 246 -12.40 -10.62 23.41
N SER A 247 -12.89 -11.04 22.22
CA SER A 247 -14.21 -10.62 21.70
C SER A 247 -14.96 -11.80 21.08
N ASP A 248 -16.15 -11.55 20.57
CA ASP A 248 -16.98 -12.52 19.84
C ASP A 248 -16.65 -12.56 18.33
N LEU A 249 -15.49 -12.07 17.92
CA LEU A 249 -15.12 -11.97 16.50
C LEU A 249 -15.17 -13.32 15.79
N GLN A 250 -14.72 -14.39 16.43
CA GLN A 250 -14.72 -15.73 15.84
C GLN A 250 -16.15 -16.20 15.52
N ASP A 251 -17.10 -15.93 16.41
CA ASP A 251 -18.53 -16.25 16.21
C ASP A 251 -19.11 -15.40 15.07
N ARG A 252 -18.80 -14.11 15.04
CA ARG A 252 -19.24 -13.17 13.99
C ARG A 252 -18.70 -13.55 12.61
N LEU A 253 -17.44 -14.02 12.52
CA LEU A 253 -16.85 -14.52 11.28
C LEU A 253 -17.55 -15.78 10.78
N THR A 254 -17.95 -16.68 11.69
CA THR A 254 -18.66 -17.91 11.36
C THR A 254 -20.09 -17.64 10.94
N PHE A 255 -20.84 -16.83 11.70
CA PHE A 255 -22.24 -16.51 11.45
C PHE A 255 -22.47 -15.78 10.12
N ASN A 256 -21.64 -14.79 9.81
CA ASN A 256 -21.73 -14.06 8.54
C ASN A 256 -21.36 -14.90 7.31
N ALA A 257 -20.61 -16.00 7.48
CA ALA A 257 -20.38 -16.96 6.42
C ALA A 257 -21.65 -17.73 6.04
N PHE A 258 -22.48 -18.11 7.03
CA PHE A 258 -23.73 -18.83 6.78
C PHE A 258 -24.79 -17.95 6.10
N ARG A 259 -24.88 -16.67 6.43
CA ARG A 259 -25.85 -15.75 5.81
C ARG A 259 -25.57 -15.52 4.31
N ARG A 260 -24.31 -15.34 3.89
CA ARG A 260 -23.94 -15.15 2.49
C ARG A 260 -23.95 -16.42 1.64
N ALA A 261 -23.94 -17.60 2.27
CA ALA A 261 -24.10 -18.87 1.56
C ALA A 261 -25.59 -19.23 1.33
N ALA A 262 -26.52 -18.50 1.97
CA ALA A 262 -27.96 -18.69 1.88
C ALA A 262 -28.66 -17.62 0.98
N GLU A 263 -27.93 -16.62 0.53
CA GLU A 263 -28.32 -15.62 -0.50
C GLU A 263 -27.74 -15.98 -1.86
#